data_cc0465abccc61103271cf6701b0c8fdf
#
_entry.id   cc0465abccc61103271cf6701b0c8fdf
#
_cell.length_a   1.000
_cell.length_b   1.000
_cell.length_c   1.000
_cell.angle_alpha   90.00
_cell.angle_beta   90.00
_cell.angle_gamma   90.00
#
_symmetry.space_group_name_H-M   'P 1'
#
loop_
_entity.id
_entity.type
_entity.pdbx_description
1 polymer ?
#
loop_
_entity_poly.entity_id
_entity_poly.type
_entity_poly.pdbx_seq_one_letter_code
_entity_poly.pdbx_strand_id
1 'polypeptide(L)'
;MKNILNAISLLLVLCVLTTGCEEKDMSMKMNTPRNIKGVVSYKRSFGDLNDTHLAAAKKIGVKPLQNRDAAVKLGDKVVEIKSGKLYQVDSLTHSIPYLVPKASALLDSIGSNFLDSLESKGLNPNQIIVTSVLRTNDDVNRLGKRNVNASKNSAHIYGTTFDITYKRFFKVEDPDGRPMQDVRADTLKLVLSEVLRDLKKKDMCYVKYELKQACFHITAR
;
A
#
# COMPACT_ATOMS: atom_id res chain seq x y z
N MET A 1 67.44 -45.29 -38.96
CA MET A 1 67.04 -46.37 -38.06
C MET A 1 66.87 -45.82 -36.68
N LYS A 2 65.79 -46.02 -36.08
CA LYS A 2 65.27 -45.59 -34.77
C LYS A 2 64.60 -44.20 -34.74
N ASN A 3 63.30 -44.25 -34.92
CA ASN A 3 62.37 -43.20 -34.73
C ASN A 3 62.12 -42.99 -33.19
N ILE A 4 62.25 -41.76 -32.72
CA ILE A 4 61.80 -41.40 -31.39
C ILE A 4 60.62 -40.47 -31.56
N LEU A 5 59.42 -41.00 -31.34
CA LEU A 5 58.18 -40.23 -31.22
C LEU A 5 58.24 -39.45 -29.95
N ASN A 6 58.22 -38.12 -30.06
CA ASN A 6 57.94 -37.22 -28.94
C ASN A 6 56.43 -37.12 -28.75
N ALA A 7 55.93 -37.66 -27.64
CA ALA A 7 54.59 -37.45 -27.20
C ALA A 7 54.55 -36.11 -26.48
N ILE A 8 53.91 -35.10 -27.06
CA ILE A 8 53.57 -33.82 -26.42
C ILE A 8 52.28 -34.06 -25.67
N SER A 9 52.42 -34.16 -24.35
CA SER A 9 51.27 -34.15 -23.43
C SER A 9 50.68 -32.76 -23.35
N LEU A 10 49.54 -32.56 -24.00
CA LEU A 10 48.76 -31.33 -23.92
C LEU A 10 47.96 -31.33 -22.63
N LEU A 11 48.47 -30.64 -21.61
CA LEU A 11 47.79 -30.42 -20.33
C LEU A 11 46.68 -29.38 -20.54
N LEU A 12 45.46 -29.85 -20.76
CA LEU A 12 44.24 -29.01 -20.79
C LEU A 12 43.96 -28.56 -19.35
N VAL A 13 44.40 -27.35 -19.01
CA VAL A 13 43.97 -26.68 -17.77
C VAL A 13 42.52 -26.22 -17.98
N LEU A 14 41.57 -27.00 -17.46
CA LEU A 14 40.17 -26.64 -17.39
C LEU A 14 40.00 -25.56 -16.31
N CYS A 15 40.09 -24.28 -16.71
CA CYS A 15 39.66 -23.18 -15.86
C CYS A 15 38.15 -23.31 -15.64
N VAL A 16 37.74 -23.94 -14.53
CA VAL A 16 36.39 -23.85 -14.01
C VAL A 16 36.27 -22.43 -13.47
N LEU A 17 35.70 -21.52 -14.28
CA LEU A 17 35.18 -20.26 -13.81
C LEU A 17 33.95 -20.55 -12.91
N THR A 18 34.20 -20.79 -11.63
CA THR A 18 33.14 -20.68 -10.63
C THR A 18 32.74 -19.22 -10.57
N THR A 19 31.74 -18.82 -11.36
CA THR A 19 30.96 -17.63 -11.07
C THR A 19 30.29 -17.91 -9.74
N GLY A 20 30.97 -17.53 -8.65
CA GLY A 20 30.34 -17.39 -7.36
C GLY A 20 29.23 -16.37 -7.54
N CYS A 21 27.98 -16.83 -7.68
CA CYS A 21 26.86 -16.02 -7.25
C CYS A 21 27.14 -15.70 -5.79
N GLU A 22 27.65 -14.52 -5.50
CA GLU A 22 27.53 -13.93 -4.19
C GLU A 22 26.01 -13.85 -3.93
N GLU A 23 25.45 -14.87 -3.29
CA GLU A 23 24.22 -14.72 -2.56
C GLU A 23 24.46 -13.53 -1.64
N LYS A 24 23.95 -12.36 -2.04
CA LYS A 24 23.82 -11.23 -1.13
C LYS A 24 23.12 -11.77 0.09
N ASP A 25 23.88 -11.95 1.16
CA ASP A 25 23.36 -12.23 2.48
C ASP A 25 22.40 -11.10 2.82
N MET A 26 21.11 -11.31 2.49
CA MET A 26 20.01 -10.45 2.86
C MET A 26 19.61 -10.71 4.32
N SER A 27 20.56 -11.06 5.18
CA SER A 27 20.37 -10.86 6.59
C SER A 27 20.21 -9.35 6.78
N MET A 28 18.97 -8.89 6.82
CA MET A 28 18.65 -7.49 7.08
C MET A 28 19.26 -7.13 8.43
N LYS A 29 20.52 -6.67 8.41
CA LYS A 29 21.12 -6.03 9.57
C LYS A 29 20.21 -4.88 9.91
N MET A 30 19.45 -5.02 10.98
CA MET A 30 18.61 -3.95 11.50
C MET A 30 19.50 -2.77 11.84
N ASN A 31 19.64 -1.87 10.87
CA ASN A 31 20.21 -0.58 11.13
C ASN A 31 19.26 0.17 12.06
N THR A 32 19.82 0.86 13.04
CA THR A 32 19.06 1.80 13.88
C THR A 32 18.15 2.63 12.99
N PRO A 33 16.82 2.69 13.26
CA PRO A 33 15.87 3.39 12.40
C PRO A 33 16.34 4.81 12.10
N ARG A 34 16.63 5.13 10.84
CA ARG A 34 17.19 6.42 10.46
C ARG A 34 16.08 7.41 10.15
N ASN A 35 16.10 8.58 10.81
CA ASN A 35 15.31 9.76 10.41
C ASN A 35 13.80 9.55 10.20
N ILE A 36 13.12 8.86 11.10
CA ILE A 36 11.67 8.83 11.08
C ILE A 36 11.17 10.15 11.69
N LYS A 37 10.76 11.08 10.86
CA LYS A 37 10.29 12.41 11.27
C LYS A 37 8.77 12.44 11.47
N GLY A 38 8.04 11.58 10.73
CA GLY A 38 6.59 11.63 10.69
C GLY A 38 6.05 12.99 10.24
N VAL A 39 4.93 13.38 10.83
CA VAL A 39 4.35 14.72 10.68
C VAL A 39 4.20 15.38 12.04
N VAL A 40 4.38 16.70 12.11
CA VAL A 40 4.33 17.47 13.36
C VAL A 40 2.95 17.35 14.04
N SER A 41 1.89 17.28 13.25
CA SER A 41 0.52 17.11 13.75
C SER A 41 -0.33 16.42 12.68
N TYR A 42 -0.86 15.26 12.98
CA TYR A 42 -1.78 14.55 12.09
C TYR A 42 -3.00 15.40 11.73
N LYS A 43 -3.60 16.08 12.71
CA LYS A 43 -4.78 16.92 12.50
C LYS A 43 -4.51 18.10 11.57
N ARG A 44 -3.33 18.74 11.67
CA ARG A 44 -2.95 19.85 10.78
C ARG A 44 -2.53 19.37 9.41
N SER A 45 -1.73 18.31 9.34
CA SER A 45 -1.19 17.79 8.09
C SER A 45 -2.26 17.10 7.22
N PHE A 46 -3.24 16.49 7.88
CA PHE A 46 -4.29 15.68 7.26
C PHE A 46 -5.68 16.13 7.75
N GLY A 47 -5.96 17.41 7.59
CA GLY A 47 -7.21 18.04 8.00
C GLY A 47 -8.08 18.45 6.81
N ASP A 48 -7.96 17.79 5.65
CA ASP A 48 -8.76 18.11 4.49
C ASP A 48 -10.25 17.94 4.78
N LEU A 49 -11.05 18.90 4.35
CA LEU A 49 -12.48 18.94 4.63
C LEU A 49 -13.24 17.91 3.81
N ASN A 50 -14.34 17.39 4.36
CA ASN A 50 -15.18 16.42 3.66
C ASN A 50 -15.69 16.95 2.30
N ASP A 51 -16.01 18.25 2.21
CA ASP A 51 -16.48 18.86 0.96
C ASP A 51 -15.41 18.85 -0.11
N THR A 52 -14.12 19.01 0.26
CA THR A 52 -12.98 18.91 -0.66
C THR A 52 -12.85 17.49 -1.20
N HIS A 53 -12.93 16.49 -0.32
CA HIS A 53 -12.95 15.08 -0.72
C HIS A 53 -14.12 14.78 -1.66
N LEU A 54 -15.32 15.25 -1.31
CA LEU A 54 -16.52 15.02 -2.10
C LEU A 54 -16.45 15.70 -3.48
N ALA A 55 -15.94 16.91 -3.55
CA ALA A 55 -15.77 17.63 -4.81
C ALA A 55 -14.80 16.89 -5.75
N ALA A 56 -13.65 16.45 -5.23
CA ALA A 56 -12.69 15.64 -5.99
C ALA A 56 -13.30 14.31 -6.44
N ALA A 57 -14.01 13.63 -5.53
CA ALA A 57 -14.66 12.37 -5.82
C ALA A 57 -15.69 12.48 -6.95
N LYS A 58 -16.52 13.51 -6.94
CA LYS A 58 -17.51 13.77 -8.01
C LYS A 58 -16.86 14.04 -9.37
N LYS A 59 -15.68 14.67 -9.38
CA LYS A 59 -14.99 15.08 -10.62
C LYS A 59 -14.44 13.90 -11.40
N ILE A 60 -13.88 12.89 -10.73
CA ILE A 60 -13.16 11.79 -11.39
C ILE A 60 -13.77 10.41 -11.12
N GLY A 61 -14.81 10.35 -10.29
CA GLY A 61 -15.42 9.09 -9.86
C GLY A 61 -16.51 8.56 -10.80
N VAL A 62 -17.01 7.40 -10.46
CA VAL A 62 -18.17 6.79 -11.11
C VAL A 62 -19.47 7.34 -10.54
N LYS A 63 -20.59 7.14 -11.27
CA LYS A 63 -21.92 7.41 -10.71
C LYS A 63 -22.19 6.50 -9.51
N PRO A 64 -22.78 7.02 -8.42
CA PRO A 64 -23.12 6.21 -7.25
C PRO A 64 -23.96 5.00 -7.59
N LEU A 65 -23.59 3.86 -7.04
CA LEU A 65 -24.33 2.60 -7.20
C LEU A 65 -25.42 2.50 -6.13
N GLN A 66 -26.57 1.95 -6.50
CA GLN A 66 -27.64 1.68 -5.54
C GLN A 66 -27.26 0.52 -4.62
N ASN A 67 -26.85 -0.60 -5.20
CA ASN A 67 -26.51 -1.85 -4.51
C ASN A 67 -25.22 -2.47 -5.06
N ARG A 68 -24.76 -3.55 -4.44
CA ARG A 68 -23.49 -4.21 -4.79
C ARG A 68 -23.55 -4.90 -6.15
N ASP A 69 -24.70 -5.45 -6.55
CA ASP A 69 -24.88 -6.15 -7.83
C ASP A 69 -24.70 -5.22 -9.02
N ALA A 70 -24.97 -3.93 -8.82
CA ALA A 70 -24.77 -2.91 -9.85
C ALA A 70 -23.28 -2.68 -10.20
N ALA A 71 -22.34 -3.16 -9.38
CA ALA A 71 -20.91 -3.00 -9.63
C ALA A 71 -20.44 -3.71 -10.90
N VAL A 72 -21.03 -4.83 -11.25
CA VAL A 72 -20.73 -5.58 -12.49
C VAL A 72 -20.93 -4.71 -13.73
N LYS A 73 -21.85 -3.74 -13.69
CA LYS A 73 -22.13 -2.83 -14.81
C LYS A 73 -21.10 -1.73 -15.01
N LEU A 74 -20.16 -1.57 -14.06
CA LEU A 74 -19.13 -0.55 -14.17
C LEU A 74 -18.01 -0.92 -15.17
N GLY A 75 -17.78 -2.22 -15.42
CA GLY A 75 -16.74 -2.70 -16.34
C GLY A 75 -15.41 -2.04 -16.07
N ASP A 76 -14.73 -1.55 -17.11
CA ASP A 76 -13.41 -0.95 -17.06
C ASP A 76 -13.33 0.41 -16.33
N LYS A 77 -14.47 0.94 -15.87
CA LYS A 77 -14.48 2.19 -15.09
C LYS A 77 -13.93 2.01 -13.68
N VAL A 78 -13.82 0.78 -13.21
CA VAL A 78 -13.26 0.43 -11.91
C VAL A 78 -12.33 -0.77 -12.01
N VAL A 79 -11.37 -0.81 -11.09
CA VAL A 79 -10.42 -1.90 -10.91
C VAL A 79 -10.75 -2.61 -9.61
N GLU A 80 -10.81 -3.93 -9.64
CA GLU A 80 -10.92 -4.73 -8.43
C GLU A 80 -9.57 -4.75 -7.71
N ILE A 81 -9.56 -4.32 -6.43
CA ILE A 81 -8.37 -4.39 -5.59
C ILE A 81 -8.37 -5.68 -4.77
N LYS A 82 -7.20 -6.29 -4.65
CA LYS A 82 -6.99 -7.55 -3.92
C LYS A 82 -5.74 -7.46 -3.06
N SER A 83 -5.72 -8.21 -1.97
CA SER A 83 -4.51 -8.40 -1.18
C SER A 83 -3.37 -8.92 -2.05
N GLY A 84 -2.19 -8.35 -1.88
CA GLY A 84 -1.02 -8.67 -2.70
C GLY A 84 0.29 -8.22 -2.07
N LYS A 85 1.29 -7.93 -2.89
CA LYS A 85 2.62 -7.54 -2.42
C LYS A 85 2.69 -6.13 -1.84
N LEU A 86 1.79 -5.22 -2.21
CA LEU A 86 1.85 -3.81 -1.83
C LEU A 86 0.97 -3.48 -0.62
N TYR A 87 -0.16 -4.16 -0.48
CA TYR A 87 -1.12 -3.94 0.59
C TYR A 87 -2.00 -5.16 0.83
N GLN A 88 -2.66 -5.18 1.97
CA GLN A 88 -3.72 -6.12 2.29
C GLN A 88 -5.08 -5.41 2.25
N VAL A 89 -6.12 -6.16 1.90
CA VAL A 89 -7.51 -5.70 1.92
C VAL A 89 -8.23 -6.46 3.02
N ASP A 90 -8.76 -5.73 4.00
CA ASP A 90 -9.49 -6.29 5.13
C ASP A 90 -10.87 -6.80 4.71
N SER A 91 -11.56 -7.52 5.58
CA SER A 91 -12.94 -7.92 5.34
C SER A 91 -13.85 -6.70 5.16
N LEU A 92 -14.36 -6.50 3.93
CA LEU A 92 -15.13 -5.34 3.55
C LEU A 92 -16.64 -5.55 3.82
N THR A 93 -17.08 -5.26 5.04
CA THR A 93 -18.48 -5.43 5.43
C THR A 93 -19.43 -4.36 4.88
N HIS A 94 -18.91 -3.12 4.69
CA HIS A 94 -19.69 -1.94 4.28
C HIS A 94 -19.10 -1.24 3.05
N SER A 95 -18.38 -1.96 2.23
CA SER A 95 -17.85 -1.52 0.93
C SER A 95 -17.56 -2.73 0.06
N ILE A 96 -17.25 -2.51 -1.21
CA ILE A 96 -16.89 -3.54 -2.19
C ILE A 96 -15.51 -3.21 -2.77
N PRO A 97 -14.70 -4.21 -3.16
CA PRO A 97 -13.26 -4.06 -3.45
C PRO A 97 -12.98 -3.41 -4.82
N TYR A 98 -13.59 -2.27 -5.09
CA TYR A 98 -13.42 -1.57 -6.36
C TYR A 98 -12.97 -0.13 -6.17
N LEU A 99 -12.06 0.33 -7.02
CA LEU A 99 -11.63 1.73 -7.14
C LEU A 99 -11.60 2.13 -8.60
N VAL A 100 -11.79 3.42 -8.90
CA VAL A 100 -11.49 3.93 -10.24
C VAL A 100 -9.99 3.79 -10.52
N PRO A 101 -9.54 3.63 -11.79
CA PRO A 101 -8.14 3.37 -12.11
C PRO A 101 -7.16 4.35 -11.45
N LYS A 102 -7.50 5.64 -11.41
CA LYS A 102 -6.65 6.66 -10.76
C LYS A 102 -6.49 6.44 -9.25
N ALA A 103 -7.53 6.02 -8.56
CA ALA A 103 -7.48 5.75 -7.14
C ALA A 103 -6.77 4.43 -6.83
N SER A 104 -6.91 3.42 -7.69
CA SER A 104 -6.13 2.17 -7.60
C SER A 104 -4.64 2.44 -7.76
N ALA A 105 -4.23 3.20 -8.78
CA ALA A 105 -2.83 3.59 -8.99
C ALA A 105 -2.25 4.41 -7.82
N LEU A 106 -3.07 5.26 -7.19
CA LEU A 106 -2.67 5.98 -5.98
C LEU A 106 -2.44 5.02 -4.81
N LEU A 107 -3.33 4.04 -4.61
CA LEU A 107 -3.19 3.03 -3.57
C LEU A 107 -1.90 2.21 -3.76
N ASP A 108 -1.62 1.78 -5.00
CA ASP A 108 -0.39 1.06 -5.36
C ASP A 108 0.84 1.93 -5.05
N SER A 109 0.79 3.23 -5.40
CA SER A 109 1.86 4.17 -5.10
C SER A 109 2.08 4.36 -3.60
N ILE A 110 1.02 4.38 -2.78
CA ILE A 110 1.13 4.46 -1.33
C ILE A 110 1.80 3.19 -0.78
N GLY A 111 1.36 2.01 -1.25
CA GLY A 111 1.92 0.73 -0.81
C GLY A 111 3.40 0.59 -1.16
N SER A 112 3.78 0.87 -2.41
CA SER A 112 5.18 0.84 -2.86
C SER A 112 6.04 1.83 -2.07
N ASN A 113 5.66 3.11 -2.03
CA ASN A 113 6.43 4.13 -1.31
C ASN A 113 6.55 3.84 0.19
N PHE A 114 5.56 3.16 0.77
CA PHE A 114 5.61 2.75 2.17
C PHE A 114 6.66 1.66 2.40
N LEU A 115 6.69 0.63 1.56
CA LEU A 115 7.70 -0.45 1.60
C LEU A 115 9.11 0.11 1.38
N ASP A 116 9.30 0.93 0.34
CA ASP A 116 10.59 1.59 0.04
C ASP A 116 11.05 2.48 1.20
N SER A 117 10.10 3.17 1.86
CA SER A 117 10.40 4.00 3.02
C SER A 117 10.79 3.17 4.24
N LEU A 118 10.18 2.01 4.47
CA LEU A 118 10.59 1.10 5.53
C LEU A 118 12.01 0.57 5.28
N GLU A 119 12.29 0.09 4.08
CA GLU A 119 13.61 -0.41 3.68
C GLU A 119 14.68 0.66 3.86
N SER A 120 14.47 1.88 3.34
CA SER A 120 15.42 3.00 3.45
C SER A 120 15.71 3.41 4.90
N LYS A 121 14.80 3.11 5.81
CA LYS A 121 14.91 3.36 7.26
C LYS A 121 15.45 2.16 8.04
N GLY A 122 15.77 1.06 7.37
CA GLY A 122 16.25 -0.17 8.00
C GLY A 122 15.18 -0.85 8.86
N LEU A 123 13.91 -0.70 8.50
CA LEU A 123 12.78 -1.33 9.16
C LEU A 123 12.32 -2.56 8.37
N ASN A 124 11.91 -3.61 9.07
CA ASN A 124 11.35 -4.79 8.45
C ASN A 124 10.06 -4.46 7.68
N PRO A 125 9.82 -5.15 6.54
CA PRO A 125 8.69 -4.88 5.69
C PRO A 125 7.36 -5.16 6.39
N ASN A 126 6.45 -4.20 6.26
CA ASN A 126 5.08 -4.29 6.71
C ASN A 126 4.19 -3.68 5.62
N GLN A 127 3.02 -4.25 5.40
CA GLN A 127 2.07 -3.73 4.44
C GLN A 127 0.98 -2.92 5.13
N ILE A 128 0.51 -1.91 4.43
CA ILE A 128 -0.71 -1.18 4.81
C ILE A 128 -1.93 -2.07 4.65
N ILE A 129 -2.99 -1.79 5.44
CA ILE A 129 -4.26 -2.53 5.38
C ILE A 129 -5.37 -1.55 4.98
N VAL A 130 -6.04 -1.87 3.88
CA VAL A 130 -7.20 -1.14 3.35
C VAL A 130 -8.45 -1.65 4.05
N THR A 131 -9.22 -0.75 4.66
CA THR A 131 -10.39 -1.10 5.49
C THR A 131 -11.73 -0.67 4.88
N SER A 132 -11.72 0.21 3.88
CA SER A 132 -12.92 0.64 3.18
C SER A 132 -12.57 1.18 1.79
N VAL A 133 -13.44 0.96 0.83
CA VAL A 133 -13.29 1.39 -0.57
C VAL A 133 -14.63 1.84 -1.15
N LEU A 134 -15.02 1.41 -2.37
CA LEU A 134 -16.28 1.80 -2.99
C LEU A 134 -17.47 1.36 -2.10
N ARG A 135 -18.34 2.31 -1.78
CA ARG A 135 -19.61 2.05 -1.08
C ARG A 135 -20.77 2.24 -2.03
N THR A 136 -21.80 1.42 -1.85
CA THR A 136 -23.09 1.63 -2.50
C THR A 136 -23.99 2.52 -1.61
N ASN A 137 -25.08 3.04 -2.16
CA ASN A 137 -26.09 3.76 -1.37
C ASN A 137 -26.64 2.89 -0.24
N ASP A 138 -26.85 1.59 -0.49
CA ASP A 138 -27.30 0.64 0.52
C ASP A 138 -26.27 0.44 1.63
N ASP A 139 -24.95 0.42 1.30
CA ASP A 139 -23.89 0.37 2.31
C ASP A 139 -23.90 1.60 3.19
N VAL A 140 -24.03 2.80 2.60
CA VAL A 140 -24.10 4.08 3.32
C VAL A 140 -25.34 4.11 4.22
N ASN A 141 -26.50 3.66 3.72
CA ASN A 141 -27.74 3.60 4.49
C ASN A 141 -27.63 2.65 5.69
N ARG A 142 -26.99 1.47 5.51
CA ARG A 142 -26.74 0.53 6.61
C ARG A 142 -25.80 1.10 7.67
N LEU A 143 -24.76 1.82 7.24
CA LEU A 143 -23.86 2.53 8.15
C LEU A 143 -24.58 3.62 8.93
N GLY A 144 -25.43 4.42 8.27
CA GLY A 144 -26.19 5.51 8.89
C GLY A 144 -27.16 5.03 9.99
N LYS A 145 -27.71 3.82 9.85
CA LYS A 145 -28.55 3.20 10.88
C LYS A 145 -27.78 2.84 12.17
N ARG A 146 -26.47 2.56 12.05
CA ARG A 146 -25.60 2.18 13.16
C ARG A 146 -24.75 3.32 13.70
N ASN A 147 -24.53 4.34 12.87
CA ASN A 147 -23.67 5.48 13.21
C ASN A 147 -24.30 6.77 12.70
N VAL A 148 -24.91 7.53 13.61
CA VAL A 148 -25.57 8.81 13.33
C VAL A 148 -24.62 9.84 12.68
N ASN A 149 -23.30 9.65 12.83
CA ASN A 149 -22.28 10.49 12.20
C ASN A 149 -21.88 10.03 10.77
N ALA A 150 -22.46 8.95 10.26
CA ALA A 150 -22.21 8.53 8.89
C ALA A 150 -22.87 9.55 7.94
N SER A 151 -22.04 10.28 7.20
CA SER A 151 -22.53 11.26 6.22
C SER A 151 -23.26 10.56 5.09
N LYS A 152 -24.48 11.02 4.76
CA LYS A 152 -25.18 10.62 3.53
C LYS A 152 -24.41 11.01 2.27
N ASN A 153 -23.49 11.98 2.38
CA ASN A 153 -22.62 12.46 1.31
C ASN A 153 -21.21 11.86 1.45
N SER A 154 -21.07 10.55 1.32
CA SER A 154 -19.79 9.88 1.42
C SER A 154 -19.02 9.94 0.11
N ALA A 155 -17.75 10.38 0.11
CA ALA A 155 -16.87 10.35 -1.06
C ALA A 155 -16.60 8.91 -1.57
N HIS A 156 -16.74 7.91 -0.73
CA HIS A 156 -16.59 6.50 -1.09
C HIS A 156 -17.57 6.02 -2.18
N ILE A 157 -18.75 6.64 -2.31
CA ILE A 157 -19.74 6.20 -3.31
C ILE A 157 -19.32 6.44 -4.76
N TYR A 158 -18.24 7.18 -4.96
CA TYR A 158 -17.70 7.50 -6.29
C TYR A 158 -16.51 6.61 -6.68
N GLY A 159 -16.04 5.69 -5.81
CA GLY A 159 -14.92 4.80 -6.09
C GLY A 159 -13.55 5.45 -6.15
N THR A 160 -13.41 6.67 -5.66
CA THR A 160 -12.17 7.45 -5.67
C THR A 160 -11.48 7.51 -4.32
N THR A 161 -12.13 6.94 -3.31
CA THR A 161 -11.79 7.12 -1.90
C THR A 161 -11.64 5.76 -1.23
N PHE A 162 -10.60 5.67 -0.39
CA PHE A 162 -10.33 4.48 0.41
C PHE A 162 -9.78 4.86 1.78
N ASP A 163 -9.95 3.96 2.74
CA ASP A 163 -9.46 4.11 4.10
C ASP A 163 -8.32 3.14 4.37
N ILE A 164 -7.21 3.63 4.95
CA ILE A 164 -6.08 2.82 5.42
C ILE A 164 -6.02 2.94 6.93
N THR A 165 -6.09 1.81 7.65
CA THR A 165 -5.92 1.84 9.11
C THR A 165 -4.50 2.20 9.49
N TYR A 166 -4.35 2.97 10.58
CA TYR A 166 -3.05 3.26 11.17
C TYR A 166 -2.82 2.57 12.53
N LYS A 167 -3.71 1.65 12.90
CA LYS A 167 -3.60 0.86 14.13
C LYS A 167 -3.03 -0.53 13.89
N ARG A 168 -3.19 -1.05 12.68
CA ARG A 168 -2.77 -2.39 12.28
C ARG A 168 -2.01 -2.32 10.97
N PHE A 169 -0.99 -3.15 10.86
CA PHE A 169 -0.21 -3.37 9.66
C PHE A 169 -0.03 -4.88 9.52
N PHE A 170 0.18 -5.32 8.30
CA PHE A 170 0.44 -6.73 8.03
C PHE A 170 1.95 -6.94 7.96
N LYS A 171 2.50 -7.73 8.89
CA LYS A 171 3.92 -8.10 8.88
C LYS A 171 4.19 -9.01 7.68
N VAL A 172 5.20 -8.67 6.89
CA VAL A 172 5.69 -9.55 5.83
C VAL A 172 6.76 -10.45 6.43
N GLU A 173 6.51 -11.74 6.45
CA GLU A 173 7.45 -12.71 6.98
C GLU A 173 8.58 -12.99 5.98
N ASP A 174 9.75 -13.36 6.48
CA ASP A 174 10.89 -13.76 5.66
C ASP A 174 10.54 -15.05 4.88
N PRO A 175 10.75 -15.10 3.57
CA PRO A 175 10.40 -16.27 2.75
C PRO A 175 11.16 -17.54 3.17
N ASP A 176 12.33 -17.40 3.78
CA ASP A 176 13.15 -18.53 4.27
C ASP A 176 12.84 -18.87 5.75
N GLY A 177 11.83 -18.20 6.33
CA GLY A 177 11.40 -18.44 7.71
C GLY A 177 12.37 -17.92 8.79
N ARG A 178 13.28 -17.01 8.43
CA ARG A 178 14.18 -16.39 9.41
C ARG A 178 13.40 -15.46 10.35
N PRO A 179 13.69 -15.46 11.65
CA PRO A 179 13.02 -14.57 12.58
C PRO A 179 13.23 -13.11 12.21
N MET A 180 12.13 -12.35 12.10
CA MET A 180 12.15 -10.93 11.84
C MET A 180 11.67 -10.15 13.05
N GLN A 181 12.37 -9.07 13.39
CA GLN A 181 11.97 -8.21 14.50
C GLN A 181 10.68 -7.43 14.15
N ASP A 182 9.77 -7.36 15.13
CA ASP A 182 8.52 -6.62 14.98
C ASP A 182 8.77 -5.10 14.94
N VAL A 183 8.07 -4.41 14.05
CA VAL A 183 8.04 -2.96 14.01
C VAL A 183 6.76 -2.47 14.68
N ARG A 184 6.88 -1.57 15.65
CA ARG A 184 5.73 -1.04 16.40
C ARG A 184 4.79 -0.27 15.48
N ALA A 185 3.49 -0.44 15.66
CA ALA A 185 2.46 0.23 14.87
C ALA A 185 2.59 1.78 14.88
N ASP A 186 3.05 2.37 15.99
CA ASP A 186 3.29 3.82 16.06
C ASP A 186 4.43 4.25 15.13
N THR A 187 5.49 3.47 15.02
CA THR A 187 6.60 3.70 14.08
C THR A 187 6.11 3.59 12.63
N LEU A 188 5.37 2.53 12.32
CA LEU A 188 4.78 2.32 10.99
C LEU A 188 3.83 3.47 10.60
N LYS A 189 3.01 3.95 11.55
CA LYS A 189 2.16 5.12 11.35
C LYS A 189 2.95 6.38 11.03
N LEU A 190 4.09 6.61 11.69
CA LEU A 190 4.97 7.75 11.38
C LEU A 190 5.48 7.66 9.94
N VAL A 191 6.00 6.51 9.52
CA VAL A 191 6.49 6.30 8.15
C VAL A 191 5.37 6.47 7.13
N LEU A 192 4.19 5.86 7.36
CA LEU A 192 3.03 6.05 6.48
C LEU A 192 2.62 7.53 6.38
N SER A 193 2.71 8.27 7.47
CA SER A 193 2.39 9.70 7.45
C SER A 193 3.37 10.54 6.62
N GLU A 194 4.64 10.16 6.55
CA GLU A 194 5.61 10.78 5.65
C GLU A 194 5.23 10.56 4.18
N VAL A 195 4.90 9.32 3.82
CA VAL A 195 4.46 8.95 2.46
C VAL A 195 3.22 9.75 2.05
N LEU A 196 2.20 9.77 2.91
CA LEU A 196 0.96 10.49 2.64
C LEU A 196 1.17 12.01 2.53
N ARG A 197 2.03 12.60 3.37
CA ARG A 197 2.42 14.01 3.28
C ARG A 197 3.07 14.33 1.94
N ASP A 198 3.97 13.48 1.47
CA ASP A 198 4.73 13.73 0.25
C ASP A 198 3.86 13.54 -0.99
N LEU A 199 2.96 12.56 -1.02
CA LEU A 199 1.97 12.41 -2.09
C LEU A 199 0.95 13.57 -2.09
N LYS A 200 0.53 14.05 -0.93
CA LYS A 200 -0.32 15.23 -0.80
C LYS A 200 0.37 16.49 -1.32
N LYS A 201 1.66 16.70 -1.04
CA LYS A 201 2.46 17.81 -1.58
C LYS A 201 2.59 17.76 -3.11
N LYS A 202 2.53 16.57 -3.71
CA LYS A 202 2.52 16.35 -5.16
C LYS A 202 1.11 16.47 -5.77
N ASP A 203 0.14 16.94 -5.00
CA ASP A 203 -1.26 17.09 -5.41
C ASP A 203 -1.93 15.79 -5.90
N MET A 204 -1.45 14.63 -5.45
CA MET A 204 -1.99 13.33 -5.86
C MET A 204 -3.24 12.94 -5.07
N CYS A 205 -3.39 13.45 -3.85
CA CYS A 205 -4.51 13.08 -2.98
C CYS A 205 -4.89 14.17 -1.96
N TYR A 206 -6.11 14.07 -1.48
CA TYR A 206 -6.55 14.65 -0.22
C TYR A 206 -6.48 13.60 0.87
N VAL A 207 -6.11 14.00 2.09
CA VAL A 207 -5.98 13.08 3.22
C VAL A 207 -6.62 13.68 4.47
N LYS A 208 -7.51 12.93 5.10
CA LYS A 208 -8.11 13.26 6.38
C LYS A 208 -7.74 12.22 7.44
N TYR A 209 -7.27 12.72 8.58
CA TYR A 209 -6.99 11.89 9.75
C TYR A 209 -8.24 11.67 10.58
N GLU A 210 -8.77 10.45 10.61
CA GLU A 210 -10.00 10.12 11.32
C GLU A 210 -9.72 9.35 12.61
N LEU A 211 -9.83 10.06 13.75
CA LEU A 211 -9.54 9.51 15.07
C LEU A 211 -10.49 8.39 15.49
N LYS A 212 -11.80 8.59 15.29
CA LYS A 212 -12.83 7.62 15.72
C LYS A 212 -12.78 6.32 14.94
N GLN A 213 -12.43 6.39 13.66
CA GLN A 213 -12.36 5.24 12.75
C GLN A 213 -10.95 4.65 12.69
N ALA A 214 -9.98 5.35 13.28
CA ALA A 214 -8.57 4.96 13.36
C ALA A 214 -7.96 4.70 11.96
N CYS A 215 -8.29 5.55 10.98
CA CYS A 215 -7.80 5.46 9.61
C CYS A 215 -7.36 6.82 9.04
N PHE A 216 -6.59 6.75 7.97
CA PHE A 216 -6.44 7.83 7.02
C PHE A 216 -7.49 7.64 5.92
N HIS A 217 -8.37 8.63 5.77
CA HIS A 217 -9.36 8.72 4.70
C HIS A 217 -8.74 9.45 3.52
N ILE A 218 -8.60 8.78 2.38
CA ILE A 218 -7.77 9.23 1.26
C ILE A 218 -8.62 9.28 0.00
N THR A 219 -8.61 10.41 -0.70
CA THR A 219 -9.31 10.59 -1.98
C THR A 219 -8.31 11.00 -3.06
N ALA A 220 -8.30 10.31 -4.21
CA ALA A 220 -7.48 10.65 -5.36
C ALA A 220 -7.90 12.00 -5.98
N ARG A 221 -6.89 12.74 -6.54
CA ARG A 221 -7.09 14.04 -7.21
C ARG A 221 -6.91 13.93 -8.71
#